data_89eb730509addf531507534bcee002a9
#
_entry.id   89eb730509addf531507534bcee002a9
#
_cell.length_a   1.000
_cell.length_b   1.000
_cell.length_c   1.000
_cell.angle_alpha   90.00
_cell.angle_beta   90.00
_cell.angle_gamma   90.00
#
_symmetry.space_group_name_H-M   'P 1'
#
loop_
_entity.id
_entity.type
_entity.pdbx_description
1 polymer ?
#
loop_
_entity_poly.entity_id
_entity_poly.type
_entity_poly.pdbx_seq_one_letter_code
_entity_poly.pdbx_strand_id
1 'polypeptide(L)'
;STITLSGAGLNLQAGDEIRLIESYAGVALDDEHNLLTAGTSLNELKGNLNVKHMASLSRVQESDLTKDDYDLTMKSSYLLTATIKNKRPNIDKVNDQTNALMQSSIASAAAMYAADELLIDSTMKSRQGVRQTGPFAAARAGKYDLDVAGALDTTVTSGLLGYAFNLRDSEVGAFLEMGHGTYDTRTAATTLVGETKGDGKHNYVGFGVYGNYTTPMDWLHVTGYVKGGWLRNEFSVPLAGVKVDFDRTSNYWGAHLGAYGEFQASEKFKSRTFLNYFYDGRESEMHTASGSAEVAGAKFHFASFNSHRAQLGSVFEYAYTADLRPYIALTYEYTFKADAKGRAADQYGDLALDGTDLEGSTGIVSLGWTYQNEARDFEFDAGMNGYAGKRRGISAQLQAAWKF
;
A
#
# COMPACT_ATOMS: atom_id res chain seq x y z
N SER A 1 -8.87 6.59 39.98
CA SER A 1 -9.52 5.86 38.85
C SER A 1 -9.85 6.84 37.74
N THR A 2 -9.57 6.49 36.51
CA THR A 2 -9.90 7.31 35.32
C THR A 2 -11.15 6.73 34.66
N ILE A 3 -12.16 7.54 34.41
CA ILE A 3 -13.30 7.17 33.59
C ILE A 3 -13.02 7.69 32.18
N THR A 4 -12.99 6.79 31.21
CA THR A 4 -12.82 7.16 29.81
C THR A 4 -14.17 7.06 29.10
N LEU A 5 -14.65 8.17 28.58
CA LEU A 5 -15.81 8.22 27.69
C LEU A 5 -15.33 8.34 26.26
N SER A 6 -15.80 7.47 25.42
CA SER A 6 -15.48 7.47 24.00
C SER A 6 -16.77 7.47 23.16
N GLY A 7 -16.82 8.26 22.11
CA GLY A 7 -17.97 8.29 21.20
C GLY A 7 -17.69 9.09 19.93
N ALA A 8 -18.21 8.61 18.81
CA ALA A 8 -18.24 9.39 17.59
C ALA A 8 -19.23 10.55 17.75
N GLY A 9 -18.78 11.79 17.52
CA GLY A 9 -19.65 12.97 17.50
C GLY A 9 -19.84 13.72 18.82
N LEU A 10 -19.11 13.38 19.88
CA LEU A 10 -19.16 14.14 21.14
C LEU A 10 -18.32 15.43 21.02
N ASN A 11 -18.90 16.47 20.50
CA ASN A 11 -18.32 17.81 20.58
C ASN A 11 -18.78 18.47 21.90
N LEU A 12 -18.10 18.15 23.01
CA LEU A 12 -18.45 18.67 24.33
C LEU A 12 -18.20 20.17 24.41
N GLN A 13 -19.20 20.88 24.88
CA GLN A 13 -19.14 22.32 25.17
C GLN A 13 -19.42 22.58 26.65
N ALA A 14 -19.09 23.79 27.10
CA ALA A 14 -19.47 24.22 28.44
C ALA A 14 -21.00 24.17 28.58
N GLY A 15 -21.50 23.54 29.62
CA GLY A 15 -22.90 23.29 29.87
C GLY A 15 -23.41 21.90 29.46
N ASP A 16 -22.62 21.12 28.72
CA ASP A 16 -23.01 19.74 28.40
C ASP A 16 -23.01 18.84 29.62
N GLU A 17 -24.00 17.95 29.70
CA GLU A 17 -24.14 16.99 30.74
C GLU A 17 -23.73 15.58 30.25
N ILE A 18 -22.85 14.94 31.00
CA ILE A 18 -22.41 13.58 30.75
C ILE A 18 -22.93 12.67 31.84
N ARG A 19 -23.63 11.60 31.48
CA ARG A 19 -24.04 10.55 32.43
C ARG A 19 -22.84 9.69 32.75
N LEU A 20 -22.40 9.69 34.02
CA LEU A 20 -21.28 8.91 34.52
C LEU A 20 -21.69 7.55 35.03
N ILE A 21 -22.74 7.54 35.84
CA ILE A 21 -23.26 6.33 36.49
C ILE A 21 -24.79 6.37 36.47
N GLU A 22 -25.38 5.29 36.01
CA GLU A 22 -26.80 4.99 36.12
C GLU A 22 -26.91 3.63 36.81
N SER A 23 -27.54 3.60 37.98
CA SER A 23 -27.60 2.40 38.82
C SER A 23 -28.99 2.15 39.38
N TYR A 24 -29.47 0.95 39.25
CA TYR A 24 -30.75 0.53 39.83
C TYR A 24 -30.71 0.41 41.39
N ALA A 25 -29.51 0.37 41.95
CA ALA A 25 -29.29 0.24 43.41
C ALA A 25 -29.10 1.59 44.14
N GLY A 26 -29.08 2.69 43.38
CA GLY A 26 -28.77 4.03 43.87
C GLY A 26 -27.29 4.39 43.82
N VAL A 27 -27.00 5.68 43.75
CA VAL A 27 -25.67 6.30 43.79
C VAL A 27 -25.70 7.38 44.86
N ALA A 28 -24.72 7.41 45.75
CA ALA A 28 -24.57 8.46 46.75
C ALA A 28 -23.18 9.11 46.64
N LEU A 29 -23.12 10.41 46.89
CA LEU A 29 -21.88 11.17 47.03
C LEU A 29 -21.79 11.72 48.46
N ASP A 30 -20.56 11.79 49.00
CA ASP A 30 -20.30 12.55 50.19
C ASP A 30 -20.15 14.05 49.92
N ASP A 31 -19.95 14.86 50.97
CA ASP A 31 -19.79 16.32 50.86
C ASP A 31 -18.55 16.74 50.03
N GLU A 32 -17.60 15.83 49.83
CA GLU A 32 -16.41 16.03 48.99
C GLU A 32 -16.56 15.46 47.57
N HIS A 33 -17.77 15.07 47.16
CA HIS A 33 -18.09 14.44 45.87
C HIS A 33 -17.45 13.06 45.67
N ASN A 34 -17.20 12.31 46.76
CA ASN A 34 -16.77 10.92 46.63
C ASN A 34 -18.00 10.01 46.52
N LEU A 35 -17.90 8.98 45.68
CA LEU A 35 -18.94 7.97 45.54
C LEU A 35 -19.03 7.12 46.83
N LEU A 36 -20.21 7.14 47.42
CA LEU A 36 -20.53 6.25 48.51
C LEU A 36 -21.29 5.04 47.97
N THR A 37 -20.75 3.86 48.12
CA THR A 37 -21.49 2.59 47.96
C THR A 37 -21.84 2.06 49.35
N ALA A 38 -22.96 1.36 49.49
CA ALA A 38 -23.44 0.83 50.77
C ALA A 38 -22.32 0.08 51.49
N GLY A 39 -21.71 0.77 52.50
CA GLY A 39 -20.72 0.21 53.41
C GLY A 39 -19.24 0.31 52.99
N THR A 40 -18.89 0.91 51.87
CA THR A 40 -17.50 1.19 51.49
C THR A 40 -17.39 2.57 50.86
N SER A 41 -16.57 3.46 51.46
CA SER A 41 -16.15 4.68 50.80
C SER A 41 -15.28 4.27 49.61
N LEU A 42 -15.77 4.40 48.39
CA LEU A 42 -14.92 4.45 47.22
C LEU A 42 -14.15 5.77 47.31
N ASN A 43 -12.92 5.67 47.83
CA ASN A 43 -12.00 6.77 47.90
C ASN A 43 -12.01 7.53 46.60
N GLU A 44 -12.48 8.78 46.67
CA GLU A 44 -12.33 9.85 45.72
C GLU A 44 -12.43 9.43 44.25
N LEU A 45 -13.46 9.88 43.56
CA LEU A 45 -13.34 10.16 42.12
C LEU A 45 -12.27 11.28 41.95
N LYS A 46 -11.07 11.04 42.48
CA LYS A 46 -9.84 11.75 42.12
C LYS A 46 -9.35 11.19 40.79
N GLY A 47 -10.22 11.12 39.83
CA GLY A 47 -9.88 10.67 38.52
C GLY A 47 -10.13 11.78 37.51
N ASN A 48 -9.23 11.95 36.59
CA ASN A 48 -9.48 12.75 35.41
C ASN A 48 -10.58 12.06 34.59
N LEU A 49 -11.54 12.83 34.15
CA LEU A 49 -12.52 12.39 33.16
C LEU A 49 -11.88 12.57 31.79
N ASN A 50 -11.45 11.47 31.18
CA ASN A 50 -10.89 11.50 29.84
C ASN A 50 -12.00 11.33 28.82
N VAL A 51 -12.16 12.31 27.93
CA VAL A 51 -13.16 12.30 26.87
C VAL A 51 -12.46 12.30 25.52
N LYS A 52 -12.76 11.28 24.72
CA LYS A 52 -12.26 11.15 23.36
C LYS A 52 -13.41 11.29 22.36
N HIS A 53 -13.24 12.12 21.35
CA HIS A 53 -14.23 12.30 20.29
C HIS A 53 -13.59 12.62 18.96
N MET A 54 -14.34 12.40 17.88
CA MET A 54 -13.93 12.79 16.53
C MET A 54 -14.08 14.29 16.38
N ALA A 55 -12.98 15.01 16.21
CA ALA A 55 -13.00 16.45 16.00
C ALA A 55 -13.15 16.81 14.50
N SER A 56 -12.63 15.95 13.63
CA SER A 56 -12.76 16.06 12.16
C SER A 56 -12.57 14.68 11.54
N LEU A 57 -12.62 14.55 10.22
CA LEU A 57 -12.36 13.29 9.51
C LEU A 57 -10.96 12.72 9.82
N SER A 58 -10.00 13.59 9.99
CA SER A 58 -8.58 13.22 10.18
C SER A 58 -8.12 13.29 11.63
N ARG A 59 -8.93 13.83 12.53
CA ARG A 59 -8.48 14.24 13.87
C ARG A 59 -9.37 13.71 14.97
N VAL A 60 -8.72 13.09 15.95
CA VAL A 60 -9.32 12.73 17.24
C VAL A 60 -8.88 13.75 18.27
N GLN A 61 -9.82 14.29 19.01
CA GLN A 61 -9.55 15.16 20.14
C GLN A 61 -9.71 14.39 21.43
N GLU A 62 -8.71 14.48 22.30
CA GLU A 62 -8.70 13.89 23.63
C GLU A 62 -8.66 15.03 24.66
N SER A 63 -9.59 15.03 25.59
CA SER A 63 -9.68 16.03 26.64
C SER A 63 -9.61 15.35 28.00
N ASP A 64 -8.60 15.67 28.80
CA ASP A 64 -8.53 15.30 30.22
C ASP A 64 -9.20 16.40 31.02
N LEU A 65 -10.33 16.08 31.61
CA LEU A 65 -11.08 16.99 32.50
C LEU A 65 -10.67 16.72 33.91
N THR A 66 -10.21 17.78 34.59
CA THR A 66 -9.92 17.75 36.04
C THR A 66 -11.18 18.13 36.85
N LYS A 67 -11.13 18.02 38.15
CA LYS A 67 -12.23 18.43 39.04
C LYS A 67 -12.71 19.88 38.82
N ASP A 68 -11.82 20.74 38.34
CA ASP A 68 -12.14 22.15 38.07
C ASP A 68 -12.92 22.34 36.76
N ASP A 69 -12.91 21.34 35.88
CA ASP A 69 -13.47 21.41 34.54
C ASP A 69 -14.90 20.89 34.44
N TYR A 70 -15.41 20.24 35.51
CA TYR A 70 -16.79 19.74 35.56
C TYR A 70 -17.39 19.77 36.98
N ASP A 71 -18.72 19.84 37.06
CA ASP A 71 -19.49 19.69 38.32
C ASP A 71 -20.18 18.34 38.31
N LEU A 72 -20.05 17.61 39.43
CA LEU A 72 -20.81 16.39 39.67
C LEU A 72 -22.17 16.74 40.24
N THR A 73 -23.24 16.21 39.67
CA THR A 73 -24.60 16.45 40.10
C THR A 73 -25.38 15.12 40.21
N MET A 74 -25.98 14.86 41.36
CA MET A 74 -26.95 13.80 41.50
C MET A 74 -28.28 14.29 40.92
N LYS A 75 -28.68 13.83 39.77
CA LYS A 75 -29.99 14.13 39.16
C LYS A 75 -31.12 13.34 39.82
N SER A 76 -30.78 12.17 40.33
CA SER A 76 -31.67 11.32 41.17
C SER A 76 -30.77 10.36 41.97
N SER A 77 -31.38 9.63 42.90
CA SER A 77 -30.66 8.59 43.65
C SER A 77 -30.07 7.47 42.76
N TYR A 78 -30.32 7.51 41.47
CA TYR A 78 -29.87 6.48 40.49
C TYR A 78 -29.00 7.04 39.39
N LEU A 79 -28.81 8.38 39.28
CA LEU A 79 -28.13 9.00 38.18
C LEU A 79 -27.15 10.07 38.64
N LEU A 80 -25.84 9.79 38.40
CA LEU A 80 -24.75 10.74 38.56
C LEU A 80 -24.37 11.32 37.19
N THR A 81 -24.38 12.66 37.09
CA THR A 81 -23.96 13.37 35.90
C THR A 81 -22.76 14.27 36.19
N ALA A 82 -21.94 14.51 35.19
CA ALA A 82 -20.94 15.57 35.15
C ALA A 82 -21.38 16.67 34.17
N THR A 83 -21.42 17.91 34.65
CA THR A 83 -21.68 19.09 33.81
C THR A 83 -20.34 19.76 33.47
N ILE A 84 -20.01 19.91 32.20
CA ILE A 84 -18.77 20.49 31.78
C ILE A 84 -18.75 21.99 32.02
N LYS A 85 -17.74 22.50 32.73
CA LYS A 85 -17.52 23.94 32.98
C LYS A 85 -16.65 24.56 31.90
N ASN A 86 -15.51 23.88 31.61
CA ASN A 86 -14.50 24.36 30.67
C ASN A 86 -14.15 23.24 29.73
N LYS A 87 -14.01 23.59 28.46
CA LYS A 87 -13.46 22.69 27.45
C LYS A 87 -11.95 22.91 27.36
N ARG A 88 -11.17 21.90 27.69
CA ARG A 88 -9.71 21.89 27.45
C ARG A 88 -9.38 20.76 26.48
N PRO A 89 -9.33 21.01 25.17
CA PRO A 89 -8.80 20.04 24.24
C PRO A 89 -7.30 19.87 24.54
N ASN A 90 -6.88 18.67 24.86
CA ASN A 90 -5.54 18.41 25.36
C ASN A 90 -4.59 17.96 24.26
N ILE A 91 -4.98 17.11 23.35
CA ILE A 91 -4.12 16.53 22.31
C ILE A 91 -4.92 16.27 21.05
N ASP A 92 -4.39 16.76 19.94
CA ASP A 92 -4.82 16.39 18.61
C ASP A 92 -4.09 15.11 18.18
N LYS A 93 -4.83 14.03 18.02
CA LYS A 93 -4.33 12.76 17.50
C LYS A 93 -4.86 12.49 16.10
N VAL A 94 -4.07 11.79 15.31
CA VAL A 94 -4.52 11.31 14.01
C VAL A 94 -5.66 10.31 14.19
N ASN A 95 -6.66 10.38 13.34
CA ASN A 95 -7.67 9.35 13.22
C ASN A 95 -7.07 8.14 12.51
N ASP A 96 -6.93 7.00 13.20
CA ASP A 96 -6.34 5.78 12.66
C ASP A 96 -7.02 5.28 11.37
N GLN A 97 -8.28 5.62 11.14
CA GLN A 97 -8.98 5.30 9.90
C GLN A 97 -8.30 5.92 8.66
N THR A 98 -7.58 7.04 8.84
CA THR A 98 -6.81 7.67 7.75
C THR A 98 -5.65 6.83 7.25
N ASN A 99 -5.21 5.80 7.99
CA ASN A 99 -4.22 4.84 7.51
C ASN A 99 -4.65 4.14 6.22
N ALA A 100 -5.97 3.94 6.02
CA ALA A 100 -6.50 3.41 4.77
C ALA A 100 -6.14 4.27 3.55
N LEU A 101 -6.00 5.60 3.72
CA LEU A 101 -5.55 6.51 2.67
C LEU A 101 -4.10 6.24 2.27
N MET A 102 -3.24 5.97 3.24
CA MET A 102 -1.84 5.65 2.99
C MET A 102 -1.69 4.26 2.37
N GLN A 103 -2.51 3.28 2.81
CA GLN A 103 -2.58 1.96 2.20
C GLN A 103 -2.99 2.05 0.71
N SER A 104 -3.91 2.95 0.33
CA SER A 104 -4.29 3.16 -1.07
C SER A 104 -3.12 3.62 -1.96
N SER A 105 -2.17 4.35 -1.39
CA SER A 105 -0.94 4.74 -2.08
C SER A 105 0.03 3.58 -2.28
N ILE A 106 0.13 2.67 -1.30
CA ILE A 106 0.93 1.44 -1.42
C ILE A 106 0.31 0.46 -2.43
N ALA A 107 -1.03 0.35 -2.51
CA ALA A 107 -1.69 -0.47 -3.53
C ALA A 107 -1.26 -0.06 -4.95
N SER A 108 -1.13 1.25 -5.21
CA SER A 108 -0.62 1.77 -6.49
C SER A 108 0.85 1.38 -6.75
N ALA A 109 1.68 1.31 -5.71
CA ALA A 109 3.06 0.84 -5.84
C ALA A 109 3.13 -0.64 -6.26
N ALA A 110 2.25 -1.49 -5.72
CA ALA A 110 2.17 -2.90 -6.11
C ALA A 110 1.89 -3.08 -7.60
N ALA A 111 1.08 -2.19 -8.20
CA ALA A 111 0.84 -2.18 -9.64
C ALA A 111 2.10 -1.84 -10.44
N MET A 112 2.86 -0.84 -10.00
CA MET A 112 4.15 -0.49 -10.63
C MET A 112 5.15 -1.66 -10.53
N TYR A 113 5.22 -2.34 -9.39
CA TYR A 113 6.09 -3.51 -9.21
C TYR A 113 5.71 -4.67 -10.14
N ALA A 114 4.41 -4.94 -10.31
CA ALA A 114 3.95 -5.98 -11.22
C ALA A 114 4.29 -5.65 -12.69
N ALA A 115 4.23 -4.38 -13.08
CA ALA A 115 4.64 -3.91 -14.41
C ALA A 115 6.15 -4.06 -14.62
N ASP A 116 6.98 -3.70 -13.63
CA ASP A 116 8.44 -3.87 -13.69
C ASP A 116 8.85 -5.32 -13.88
N GLU A 117 8.27 -6.20 -13.07
CA GLU A 117 8.54 -7.63 -13.17
C GLU A 117 8.13 -8.20 -14.54
N LEU A 118 6.96 -7.76 -15.07
CA LEU A 118 6.52 -8.17 -16.40
C LEU A 118 7.51 -7.71 -17.47
N LEU A 119 7.99 -6.47 -17.37
CA LEU A 119 8.96 -5.92 -18.32
C LEU A 119 10.30 -6.66 -18.26
N ILE A 120 10.84 -6.90 -17.06
CA ILE A 120 12.08 -7.64 -16.86
C ILE A 120 11.96 -9.08 -17.36
N ASP A 121 10.89 -9.76 -17.03
CA ASP A 121 10.65 -11.13 -17.49
C ASP A 121 10.56 -11.19 -19.02
N SER A 122 9.95 -10.19 -19.67
CA SER A 122 9.80 -10.12 -21.12
C SER A 122 11.08 -9.73 -21.86
N THR A 123 11.97 -8.96 -21.23
CA THR A 123 13.17 -8.44 -21.89
C THR A 123 14.45 -9.19 -21.53
N MET A 124 14.51 -9.82 -20.35
CA MET A 124 15.71 -10.49 -19.85
C MET A 124 15.60 -12.02 -19.81
N LYS A 125 14.47 -12.57 -19.32
CA LYS A 125 14.34 -14.02 -19.14
C LYS A 125 14.04 -14.74 -20.44
N SER A 126 13.22 -14.16 -21.31
CA SER A 126 12.70 -14.78 -22.53
C SER A 126 13.73 -14.89 -23.65
N ARG A 127 14.80 -14.11 -23.64
CA ARG A 127 15.67 -13.98 -24.81
C ARG A 127 16.95 -14.76 -24.67
N GLN A 128 16.86 -16.04 -24.91
CA GLN A 128 18.01 -16.93 -24.89
C GLN A 128 18.90 -16.75 -26.14
N GLY A 129 19.91 -15.88 -26.02
CA GLY A 129 21.09 -15.91 -26.91
C GLY A 129 20.88 -15.53 -28.39
N VAL A 130 19.66 -15.19 -28.79
CA VAL A 130 19.40 -14.73 -30.15
C VAL A 130 18.88 -13.30 -30.09
N ARG A 131 19.72 -12.39 -30.48
CA ARG A 131 19.40 -10.98 -30.68
C ARG A 131 18.33 -10.87 -31.77
N GLN A 132 17.22 -10.20 -31.47
CA GLN A 132 16.07 -10.26 -32.31
C GLN A 132 15.46 -8.89 -32.53
N THR A 133 15.17 -8.60 -33.77
CA THR A 133 14.30 -7.49 -34.13
C THR A 133 12.88 -8.03 -34.26
N GLY A 134 11.91 -7.37 -33.64
CA GLY A 134 10.52 -7.77 -33.79
C GLY A 134 9.62 -7.32 -32.63
N PRO A 135 8.31 -7.48 -32.79
CA PRO A 135 7.34 -7.17 -31.75
C PRO A 135 7.30 -8.24 -30.65
N PHE A 136 6.95 -7.79 -29.45
CA PHE A 136 6.64 -8.68 -28.33
C PHE A 136 5.42 -8.18 -27.56
N ALA A 137 4.73 -9.10 -26.91
CA ALA A 137 3.59 -8.85 -26.06
C ALA A 137 3.68 -9.70 -24.79
N ALA A 138 3.26 -9.16 -23.68
CA ALA A 138 3.18 -9.90 -22.43
C ALA A 138 1.97 -9.47 -21.58
N ALA A 139 1.50 -10.38 -20.75
CA ALA A 139 0.45 -10.13 -19.78
C ALA A 139 0.76 -10.85 -18.47
N ARG A 140 0.40 -10.23 -17.35
CA ARG A 140 0.51 -10.79 -16.01
C ARG A 140 -0.76 -10.51 -15.23
N ALA A 141 -1.21 -11.47 -14.45
CA ALA A 141 -2.23 -11.28 -13.44
C ALA A 141 -1.73 -11.83 -12.10
N GLY A 142 -1.95 -11.09 -11.02
CA GLY A 142 -1.50 -11.51 -9.68
C GLY A 142 -2.43 -11.04 -8.58
N LYS A 143 -2.45 -11.81 -7.50
CA LYS A 143 -3.11 -11.44 -6.24
C LYS A 143 -2.05 -11.40 -5.15
N TYR A 144 -2.03 -10.28 -4.43
CA TYR A 144 -1.02 -9.98 -3.42
C TYR A 144 -1.68 -9.53 -2.12
N ASP A 145 -1.12 -9.99 -1.01
CA ASP A 145 -1.33 -9.51 0.34
C ASP A 145 -0.05 -8.76 0.75
N LEU A 146 -0.18 -7.50 1.10
CA LEU A 146 0.92 -6.61 1.42
C LEU A 146 0.99 -6.38 2.93
N ASP A 147 2.15 -6.66 3.50
CA ASP A 147 2.41 -6.49 4.94
C ASP A 147 2.70 -5.02 5.26
N VAL A 148 1.64 -4.27 5.49
CA VAL A 148 1.62 -2.84 5.80
C VAL A 148 0.90 -2.61 7.14
N ALA A 149 0.90 -1.37 7.66
CA ALA A 149 0.07 -1.03 8.81
C ALA A 149 -1.41 -1.31 8.50
N GLY A 150 -2.00 -2.30 9.18
CA GLY A 150 -3.31 -2.87 8.87
C GLY A 150 -3.22 -4.06 7.91
N ALA A 151 -4.16 -4.19 6.97
CA ALA A 151 -4.13 -5.20 5.92
C ALA A 151 -4.48 -4.58 4.57
N LEU A 152 -3.78 -5.02 3.53
CA LEU A 152 -3.96 -4.55 2.15
C LEU A 152 -3.89 -5.74 1.20
N ASP A 153 -5.04 -6.10 0.66
CA ASP A 153 -5.17 -7.12 -0.38
C ASP A 153 -5.30 -6.43 -1.75
N THR A 154 -4.55 -6.86 -2.75
CA THR A 154 -4.65 -6.29 -4.10
C THR A 154 -4.59 -7.36 -5.19
N THR A 155 -5.39 -7.16 -6.24
CA THR A 155 -5.33 -7.93 -7.47
C THR A 155 -4.91 -7.01 -8.61
N VAL A 156 -3.89 -7.37 -9.37
CA VAL A 156 -3.33 -6.55 -10.45
C VAL A 156 -3.27 -7.36 -11.73
N THR A 157 -3.70 -6.75 -12.83
CA THR A 157 -3.50 -7.25 -14.19
C THR A 157 -2.69 -6.22 -14.97
N SER A 158 -1.60 -6.64 -15.59
CA SER A 158 -0.68 -5.81 -16.36
C SER A 158 -0.53 -6.36 -17.77
N GLY A 159 -0.44 -5.48 -18.74
CA GLY A 159 -0.16 -5.79 -20.14
C GLY A 159 1.00 -4.96 -20.67
N LEU A 160 1.75 -5.54 -21.58
CA LEU A 160 2.92 -4.93 -22.21
C LEU A 160 2.91 -5.23 -23.71
N LEU A 161 3.16 -4.22 -24.53
CA LEU A 161 3.37 -4.33 -25.96
C LEU A 161 4.64 -3.58 -26.31
N GLY A 162 5.53 -4.19 -27.07
CA GLY A 162 6.78 -3.54 -27.41
C GLY A 162 7.37 -4.00 -28.74
N TYR A 163 8.42 -3.31 -29.14
CA TYR A 163 9.21 -3.64 -30.34
C TYR A 163 10.71 -3.52 -30.04
N ALA A 164 11.45 -4.52 -30.40
CA ALA A 164 12.89 -4.62 -30.18
C ALA A 164 13.66 -4.41 -31.50
N PHE A 165 14.82 -3.78 -31.39
CA PHE A 165 15.78 -3.60 -32.48
C PHE A 165 17.12 -4.20 -32.04
N ASN A 166 17.69 -5.03 -32.89
CA ASN A 166 19.02 -5.60 -32.66
C ASN A 166 20.10 -4.70 -33.27
N LEU A 167 21.05 -4.28 -32.44
CA LEU A 167 22.18 -3.43 -32.80
C LEU A 167 23.50 -4.13 -32.41
N ARG A 168 23.99 -5.03 -33.21
CA ARG A 168 25.25 -5.81 -32.95
C ARG A 168 25.29 -6.42 -31.57
N ASP A 169 25.95 -5.73 -30.60
CA ASP A 169 26.15 -6.21 -29.22
C ASP A 169 25.07 -5.70 -28.26
N SER A 170 24.08 -4.97 -28.77
CA SER A 170 23.01 -4.37 -28.03
C SER A 170 21.66 -4.71 -28.62
N GLU A 171 20.66 -4.76 -27.77
CA GLU A 171 19.26 -4.73 -28.14
C GLU A 171 18.65 -3.49 -27.49
N VAL A 172 17.91 -2.71 -28.25
CA VAL A 172 17.14 -1.58 -27.75
C VAL A 172 15.69 -1.76 -28.15
N GLY A 173 14.78 -1.26 -27.33
CA GLY A 173 13.36 -1.35 -27.65
C GLY A 173 12.55 -0.27 -26.99
N ALA A 174 11.34 -0.12 -27.51
CA ALA A 174 10.31 0.73 -26.93
C ALA A 174 9.08 -0.11 -26.57
N PHE A 175 8.35 0.33 -25.57
CA PHE A 175 7.17 -0.38 -25.11
C PHE A 175 6.07 0.55 -24.61
N LEU A 176 4.85 0.02 -24.65
CA LEU A 176 3.67 0.55 -23.99
C LEU A 176 3.29 -0.42 -22.87
N GLU A 177 2.97 0.10 -21.71
CA GLU A 177 2.45 -0.67 -20.58
C GLU A 177 1.07 -0.16 -20.18
N MET A 178 0.23 -1.07 -19.71
CA MET A 178 -1.10 -0.75 -19.17
C MET A 178 -1.46 -1.75 -18.11
N GLY A 179 -2.31 -1.34 -17.19
CA GLY A 179 -2.81 -2.26 -16.19
C GLY A 179 -4.00 -1.74 -15.42
N HIS A 180 -4.63 -2.69 -14.77
CA HIS A 180 -5.80 -2.50 -13.92
C HIS A 180 -5.61 -3.30 -12.64
N GLY A 181 -6.04 -2.75 -11.51
CA GLY A 181 -6.09 -3.49 -10.26
C GLY A 181 -7.22 -3.03 -9.36
N THR A 182 -7.62 -3.92 -8.47
CA THR A 182 -8.55 -3.65 -7.38
C THR A 182 -7.86 -3.96 -6.06
N TYR A 183 -8.23 -3.26 -5.01
CA TYR A 183 -7.67 -3.50 -3.69
C TYR A 183 -8.67 -3.21 -2.57
N ASP A 184 -8.47 -3.92 -1.46
CA ASP A 184 -9.20 -3.74 -0.21
C ASP A 184 -8.23 -3.38 0.90
N THR A 185 -8.58 -2.36 1.68
CA THR A 185 -7.82 -1.92 2.85
C THR A 185 -8.59 -2.26 4.13
N ARG A 186 -7.87 -2.58 5.21
CA ARG A 186 -8.46 -2.77 6.53
C ARG A 186 -7.61 -2.11 7.60
N THR A 187 -8.26 -1.30 8.41
CA THR A 187 -7.66 -0.71 9.60
C THR A 187 -8.36 -1.28 10.82
N ALA A 188 -7.58 -1.75 11.79
CA ALA A 188 -8.10 -2.38 12.99
C ALA A 188 -9.03 -1.46 13.77
N ALA A 189 -9.97 -2.04 14.49
CA ALA A 189 -10.84 -1.30 15.39
C ALA A 189 -10.03 -0.61 16.51
N THR A 190 -10.41 0.61 16.82
CA THR A 190 -9.90 1.38 17.96
C THR A 190 -10.97 1.53 19.04
N THR A 191 -10.66 2.18 20.14
CA THR A 191 -11.64 2.48 21.20
C THR A 191 -12.74 3.45 20.75
N LEU A 192 -12.53 4.20 19.67
CA LEU A 192 -13.47 5.21 19.15
C LEU A 192 -14.26 4.74 17.94
N VAL A 193 -13.64 3.92 17.10
CA VAL A 193 -14.22 3.48 15.84
C VAL A 193 -14.00 1.99 15.64
N GLY A 194 -14.99 1.33 15.07
CA GLY A 194 -14.89 -0.07 14.66
C GLY A 194 -13.85 -0.29 13.55
N GLU A 195 -13.68 -1.54 13.14
CA GLU A 195 -12.88 -1.90 11.98
C GLU A 195 -13.32 -1.08 10.76
N THR A 196 -12.36 -0.47 10.08
CA THR A 196 -12.61 0.32 8.88
C THR A 196 -12.15 -0.45 7.66
N LYS A 197 -13.04 -0.54 6.67
CA LYS A 197 -12.78 -1.18 5.37
C LYS A 197 -12.91 -0.15 4.28
N GLY A 198 -11.91 -0.04 3.43
CA GLY A 198 -11.95 0.75 2.22
C GLY A 198 -11.70 -0.13 1.00
N ASP A 199 -12.30 0.23 -0.11
CA ASP A 199 -12.13 -0.45 -1.39
C ASP A 199 -11.67 0.54 -2.46
N GLY A 200 -10.87 0.06 -3.39
CA GLY A 200 -10.35 0.91 -4.45
C GLY A 200 -9.97 0.15 -5.71
N LYS A 201 -9.69 0.94 -6.74
CA LYS A 201 -9.17 0.44 -8.01
C LYS A 201 -8.15 1.43 -8.57
N HIS A 202 -7.18 0.90 -9.30
CA HIS A 202 -6.24 1.72 -10.03
C HIS A 202 -6.14 1.26 -11.49
N ASN A 203 -5.88 2.23 -12.36
CA ASN A 203 -5.61 2.02 -13.77
C ASN A 203 -4.36 2.79 -14.14
N TYR A 204 -3.47 2.20 -14.92
CA TYR A 204 -2.32 2.92 -15.41
C TYR A 204 -2.08 2.66 -16.89
N VAL A 205 -1.46 3.62 -17.52
CA VAL A 205 -0.93 3.53 -18.88
C VAL A 205 0.39 4.30 -18.95
N GLY A 206 1.36 3.71 -19.59
CA GLY A 206 2.70 4.30 -19.70
C GLY A 206 3.44 3.81 -20.93
N PHE A 207 4.60 4.39 -21.14
CA PHE A 207 5.53 4.03 -22.21
C PHE A 207 6.96 4.15 -21.70
N GLY A 208 7.87 3.49 -22.39
CA GLY A 208 9.26 3.53 -22.03
C GLY A 208 10.15 2.98 -23.13
N VAL A 209 11.45 3.05 -22.84
CA VAL A 209 12.51 2.48 -23.67
C VAL A 209 13.41 1.62 -22.80
N TYR A 210 13.94 0.57 -23.38
CA TYR A 210 14.87 -0.32 -22.70
C TYR A 210 16.08 -0.64 -23.57
N GLY A 211 17.14 -1.11 -22.93
CA GLY A 211 18.32 -1.58 -23.60
C GLY A 211 18.95 -2.76 -22.88
N ASN A 212 19.48 -3.71 -23.67
CA ASN A 212 20.33 -4.80 -23.20
C ASN A 212 21.64 -4.74 -23.96
N TYR A 213 22.75 -4.81 -23.24
CA TYR A 213 24.11 -4.78 -23.81
C TYR A 213 24.86 -6.04 -23.41
N THR A 214 25.38 -6.76 -24.39
CA THR A 214 26.32 -7.87 -24.17
C THR A 214 27.71 -7.30 -24.04
N THR A 215 28.34 -7.44 -22.88
CA THR A 215 29.69 -6.94 -22.66
C THR A 215 30.71 -7.75 -23.48
N PRO A 216 31.97 -7.26 -23.63
CA PRO A 216 33.03 -8.05 -24.25
C PRO A 216 33.33 -9.41 -23.56
N MET A 217 32.79 -9.60 -22.36
CA MET A 217 32.81 -10.90 -21.65
C MET A 217 31.60 -11.73 -22.01
N ASP A 218 31.24 -12.01 -23.14
CA ASP A 218 30.08 -12.72 -23.71
C ASP A 218 29.05 -13.33 -22.75
N TRP A 219 29.49 -13.72 -21.54
CA TRP A 219 28.63 -14.28 -20.47
C TRP A 219 27.96 -13.22 -19.61
N LEU A 220 28.41 -11.94 -19.64
CA LEU A 220 27.90 -10.85 -18.81
C LEU A 220 27.11 -9.85 -19.66
N HIS A 221 25.91 -9.56 -19.19
CA HIS A 221 24.99 -8.62 -19.86
C HIS A 221 24.57 -7.53 -18.89
N VAL A 222 24.38 -6.31 -19.42
CA VAL A 222 23.85 -5.17 -18.66
C VAL A 222 22.52 -4.76 -19.30
N THR A 223 21.55 -4.46 -18.47
CA THR A 223 20.20 -4.09 -18.92
C THR A 223 19.69 -2.88 -18.16
N GLY A 224 18.84 -2.11 -18.80
CA GLY A 224 18.20 -0.98 -18.17
C GLY A 224 16.96 -0.51 -18.93
N TYR A 225 16.09 0.20 -18.24
CA TYR A 225 14.98 0.90 -18.86
C TYR A 225 14.68 2.21 -18.13
N VAL A 226 13.97 3.08 -18.83
CA VAL A 226 13.26 4.23 -18.25
C VAL A 226 11.83 4.24 -18.78
N LYS A 227 10.88 4.58 -17.92
CA LYS A 227 9.46 4.62 -18.25
C LYS A 227 8.74 5.77 -17.55
N GLY A 228 7.57 6.11 -18.05
CA GLY A 228 6.69 7.08 -17.42
C GLY A 228 5.27 6.99 -17.96
N GLY A 229 4.32 7.52 -17.21
CA GLY A 229 2.92 7.42 -17.59
C GLY A 229 1.99 8.07 -16.59
N TRP A 230 0.74 7.68 -16.65
CA TRP A 230 -0.35 8.18 -15.79
C TRP A 230 -0.97 7.02 -15.02
N LEU A 231 -1.24 7.25 -13.75
CA LEU A 231 -1.90 6.32 -12.85
C LEU A 231 -3.12 7.01 -12.25
N ARG A 232 -4.31 6.47 -12.49
CA ARG A 232 -5.55 6.87 -11.83
C ARG A 232 -5.85 5.91 -10.69
N ASN A 233 -6.14 6.45 -9.52
CA ASN A 233 -6.51 5.70 -8.33
C ASN A 233 -7.83 6.22 -7.78
N GLU A 234 -8.86 5.39 -7.77
CA GLU A 234 -10.16 5.64 -7.18
C GLU A 234 -10.26 4.84 -5.88
N PHE A 235 -10.65 5.49 -4.81
CA PHE A 235 -10.70 4.88 -3.48
C PHE A 235 -11.88 5.39 -2.68
N SER A 236 -12.55 4.51 -1.97
CA SER A 236 -13.69 4.78 -1.11
C SER A 236 -13.44 4.23 0.29
N VAL A 237 -13.67 5.06 1.31
CA VAL A 237 -13.46 4.66 2.71
C VAL A 237 -14.40 5.42 3.65
N PRO A 238 -14.96 4.78 4.69
CA PRO A 238 -15.65 5.49 5.75
C PRO A 238 -14.62 6.12 6.71
N LEU A 239 -14.63 7.44 6.82
CA LEU A 239 -13.88 8.20 7.82
C LEU A 239 -14.86 8.86 8.78
N ALA A 240 -14.66 8.67 10.08
CA ALA A 240 -15.56 9.19 11.12
C ALA A 240 -17.05 8.82 10.91
N GLY A 241 -17.30 7.66 10.31
CA GLY A 241 -18.66 7.19 10.01
C GLY A 241 -19.26 7.76 8.72
N VAL A 242 -18.54 8.59 7.99
CA VAL A 242 -18.97 9.21 6.73
C VAL A 242 -18.20 8.59 5.57
N LYS A 243 -18.89 8.18 4.51
CA LYS A 243 -18.26 7.67 3.29
C LYS A 243 -17.54 8.81 2.57
N VAL A 244 -16.26 8.61 2.31
CA VAL A 244 -15.41 9.57 1.60
C VAL A 244 -14.85 8.90 0.35
N ASP A 245 -15.02 9.54 -0.79
CA ASP A 245 -14.56 9.05 -2.08
C ASP A 245 -13.39 9.92 -2.57
N PHE A 246 -12.37 9.26 -3.10
CA PHE A 246 -11.17 9.86 -3.68
C PHE A 246 -11.01 9.36 -5.12
N ASP A 247 -10.77 10.28 -6.05
CA ASP A 247 -10.42 9.99 -7.44
C ASP A 247 -9.20 10.83 -7.80
N ARG A 248 -8.08 10.17 -8.10
CA ARG A 248 -6.78 10.82 -8.30
C ARG A 248 -6.13 10.31 -9.57
N THR A 249 -5.54 11.22 -10.32
CA THR A 249 -4.64 10.90 -11.44
C THR A 249 -3.31 11.57 -11.19
N SER A 250 -2.24 10.81 -11.25
CA SER A 250 -0.87 11.29 -11.05
C SER A 250 0.06 10.78 -12.14
N ASN A 251 1.12 11.52 -12.40
CA ASN A 251 2.23 11.04 -13.20
C ASN A 251 3.05 10.06 -12.37
N TYR A 252 3.50 8.99 -13.03
CA TYR A 252 4.48 8.08 -12.47
C TYR A 252 5.66 7.92 -13.43
N TRP A 253 6.79 7.51 -12.89
CA TRP A 253 8.01 7.20 -13.63
C TRP A 253 8.73 6.02 -12.98
N GLY A 254 9.55 5.36 -13.76
CA GLY A 254 10.37 4.26 -13.30
C GLY A 254 11.68 4.18 -14.05
N ALA A 255 12.69 3.65 -13.39
CA ALA A 255 13.98 3.35 -13.97
C ALA A 255 14.51 2.03 -13.41
N HIS A 256 15.23 1.31 -14.22
CA HIS A 256 15.88 0.05 -13.86
C HIS A 256 17.30 0.03 -14.39
N LEU A 257 18.19 -0.55 -13.61
CA LEU A 257 19.53 -0.95 -14.01
C LEU A 257 19.80 -2.35 -13.45
N GLY A 258 20.28 -3.23 -14.30
CA GLY A 258 20.60 -4.60 -13.90
C GLY A 258 21.75 -5.19 -14.68
N ALA A 259 22.25 -6.29 -14.16
CA ALA A 259 23.25 -7.12 -14.84
C ALA A 259 22.88 -8.60 -14.64
N TYR A 260 23.17 -9.42 -15.63
CA TYR A 260 23.04 -10.87 -15.49
C TYR A 260 24.19 -11.61 -16.17
N GLY A 261 24.54 -12.72 -15.55
CA GLY A 261 25.54 -13.64 -16.09
C GLY A 261 24.89 -14.96 -16.52
N GLU A 262 25.29 -15.47 -17.69
CA GLU A 262 24.83 -16.73 -18.23
C GLU A 262 25.89 -17.81 -18.16
N PHE A 263 25.53 -18.96 -17.63
CA PHE A 263 26.44 -20.12 -17.46
C PHE A 263 25.80 -21.37 -18.05
N GLN A 264 26.50 -21.97 -19.00
CA GLN A 264 26.11 -23.23 -19.61
C GLN A 264 26.84 -24.37 -18.89
N ALA A 265 26.15 -25.08 -18.00
CA ALA A 265 26.75 -26.19 -17.25
C ALA A 265 26.80 -27.48 -18.07
N SER A 266 25.90 -27.68 -19.04
CA SER A 266 25.90 -28.78 -20.01
C SER A 266 25.07 -28.37 -21.22
N GLU A 267 25.03 -29.20 -22.27
CA GLU A 267 24.20 -28.97 -23.46
C GLU A 267 22.72 -28.77 -23.13
N LYS A 268 22.26 -29.38 -22.03
CA LYS A 268 20.84 -29.33 -21.60
C LYS A 268 20.58 -28.37 -20.44
N PHE A 269 21.58 -27.96 -19.71
CA PHE A 269 21.41 -27.18 -18.49
C PHE A 269 22.09 -25.82 -18.58
N LYS A 270 21.27 -24.78 -18.44
CA LYS A 270 21.72 -23.38 -18.42
C LYS A 270 21.26 -22.72 -17.12
N SER A 271 22.10 -21.86 -16.58
CA SER A 271 21.72 -20.99 -15.46
C SER A 271 22.01 -19.53 -15.79
N ARG A 272 21.19 -18.66 -15.25
CA ARG A 272 21.33 -17.21 -15.35
C ARG A 272 21.20 -16.61 -13.96
N THR A 273 22.23 -15.91 -13.50
CA THR A 273 22.21 -15.20 -12.22
C THR A 273 22.16 -13.69 -12.52
N PHE A 274 21.31 -12.97 -11.81
CA PHE A 274 21.05 -11.56 -12.05
C PHE A 274 21.02 -10.73 -10.78
N LEU A 275 21.36 -9.45 -10.93
CA LEU A 275 21.18 -8.38 -9.96
C LEU A 275 20.44 -7.24 -10.64
N ASN A 276 19.30 -6.82 -10.09
CA ASN A 276 18.48 -5.75 -10.59
C ASN A 276 18.29 -4.68 -9.50
N TYR A 277 18.26 -3.43 -9.91
CA TYR A 277 17.86 -2.30 -9.09
C TYR A 277 16.76 -1.52 -9.79
N PHE A 278 15.70 -1.18 -9.03
CA PHE A 278 14.53 -0.45 -9.50
C PHE A 278 14.35 0.82 -8.70
N TYR A 279 13.97 1.86 -9.40
CA TYR A 279 13.50 3.10 -8.85
C TYR A 279 12.13 3.43 -9.45
N ASP A 280 11.13 3.62 -8.59
CA ASP A 280 9.79 4.02 -8.98
C ASP A 280 9.41 5.29 -8.25
N GLY A 281 8.74 6.20 -8.95
CA GLY A 281 8.27 7.46 -8.40
C GLY A 281 6.86 7.79 -8.86
N ARG A 282 6.15 8.54 -8.03
CA ARG A 282 4.84 9.13 -8.33
C ARG A 282 4.76 10.52 -7.73
N GLU A 283 4.12 11.44 -8.44
CA GLU A 283 3.91 12.82 -7.96
C GLU A 283 3.09 12.89 -6.68
N SER A 284 3.30 13.99 -5.95
CA SER A 284 2.43 14.39 -4.84
C SER A 284 1.09 14.90 -5.37
N GLU A 285 0.04 14.69 -4.62
CA GLU A 285 -1.31 15.09 -5.00
C GLU A 285 -2.04 15.75 -3.85
N MET A 286 -2.85 16.75 -4.17
CA MET A 286 -3.80 17.33 -3.23
C MET A 286 -5.21 16.94 -3.65
N HIS A 287 -5.99 16.46 -2.72
CA HIS A 287 -7.37 16.07 -2.95
C HIS A 287 -8.30 16.72 -1.94
N THR A 288 -9.42 17.23 -2.44
CA THR A 288 -10.53 17.68 -1.59
C THR A 288 -11.53 16.54 -1.50
N ALA A 289 -11.82 16.09 -0.30
CA ALA A 289 -12.76 15.01 -0.08
C ALA A 289 -14.15 15.37 -0.64
N SER A 290 -14.76 14.44 -1.35
CA SER A 290 -16.14 14.53 -1.82
C SER A 290 -17.04 13.65 -0.96
N GLY A 291 -18.29 14.07 -0.75
CA GLY A 291 -19.26 13.36 0.08
C GLY A 291 -20.34 14.28 0.62
N SER A 292 -20.82 13.98 1.84
CA SER A 292 -21.83 14.80 2.52
C SER A 292 -21.32 16.20 2.90
N ALA A 293 -22.19 17.08 3.36
CA ALA A 293 -21.83 18.43 3.80
C ALA A 293 -20.80 18.45 4.95
N GLU A 294 -20.76 17.40 5.76
CA GLU A 294 -19.79 17.24 6.86
C GLU A 294 -18.36 16.97 6.37
N VAL A 295 -18.21 16.49 5.15
CA VAL A 295 -16.95 16.16 4.49
C VAL A 295 -16.46 17.30 3.61
N ALA A 296 -17.38 18.16 3.17
CA ALA A 296 -17.09 19.22 2.20
C ALA A 296 -16.00 20.17 2.71
N GLY A 297 -14.90 20.24 1.99
CA GLY A 297 -13.78 21.13 2.28
C GLY A 297 -12.58 20.49 3.00
N ALA A 298 -12.68 19.24 3.48
CA ALA A 298 -11.54 18.53 4.02
C ALA A 298 -10.51 18.25 2.91
N LYS A 299 -9.28 18.68 3.12
CA LYS A 299 -8.19 18.53 2.14
C LYS A 299 -7.19 17.50 2.63
N PHE A 300 -6.82 16.61 1.74
CA PHE A 300 -5.80 15.60 1.98
C PHE A 300 -4.66 15.79 0.97
N HIS A 301 -3.45 15.90 1.46
CA HIS A 301 -2.26 15.97 0.67
C HIS A 301 -1.51 14.64 0.78
N PHE A 302 -1.36 13.95 -0.34
CA PHE A 302 -0.54 12.75 -0.46
C PHE A 302 0.85 13.15 -0.94
N ALA A 303 1.87 12.85 -0.18
CA ALA A 303 3.24 13.14 -0.55
C ALA A 303 3.65 12.34 -1.81
N SER A 304 4.69 12.81 -2.49
CA SER A 304 5.30 12.03 -3.57
C SER A 304 5.75 10.67 -3.03
N PHE A 305 5.45 9.62 -3.78
CA PHE A 305 5.91 8.28 -3.47
C PHE A 305 7.22 8.00 -4.21
N ASN A 306 8.19 7.44 -3.50
CA ASN A 306 9.43 6.98 -4.09
C ASN A 306 9.77 5.60 -3.53
N SER A 307 10.09 4.66 -4.42
CA SER A 307 10.49 3.31 -4.08
C SER A 307 11.87 2.99 -4.62
N HIS A 308 12.65 2.32 -3.81
CA HIS A 308 13.96 1.80 -4.15
C HIS A 308 14.02 0.33 -3.76
N ARG A 309 14.21 -0.57 -4.72
CA ARG A 309 14.30 -2.02 -4.47
C ARG A 309 15.39 -2.67 -5.30
N ALA A 310 15.95 -3.73 -4.76
CA ALA A 310 16.89 -4.57 -5.48
C ALA A 310 16.43 -6.03 -5.47
N GLN A 311 16.79 -6.75 -6.52
CA GLN A 311 16.56 -8.18 -6.66
C GLN A 311 17.87 -8.87 -6.99
N LEU A 312 18.16 -9.97 -6.27
CA LEU A 312 19.22 -10.92 -6.59
C LEU A 312 18.56 -12.27 -6.82
N GLY A 313 18.83 -12.91 -7.95
CA GLY A 313 18.20 -14.18 -8.23
C GLY A 313 18.96 -15.03 -9.25
N SER A 314 18.48 -16.27 -9.39
CA SER A 314 18.98 -17.20 -10.40
C SER A 314 17.84 -17.95 -11.05
N VAL A 315 17.93 -18.11 -12.36
CA VAL A 315 17.03 -18.93 -13.20
C VAL A 315 17.80 -20.16 -13.64
N PHE A 316 17.21 -21.32 -13.51
CA PHE A 316 17.74 -22.61 -13.92
C PHE A 316 16.84 -23.20 -15.00
N GLU A 317 17.38 -23.40 -16.18
CA GLU A 317 16.65 -23.86 -17.35
C GLU A 317 17.16 -25.24 -17.77
N TYR A 318 16.24 -26.09 -18.21
CA TYR A 318 16.57 -27.41 -18.72
C TYR A 318 15.98 -27.58 -20.12
N ALA A 319 16.83 -27.88 -21.13
CA ALA A 319 16.41 -28.19 -22.48
C ALA A 319 15.78 -29.59 -22.52
N TYR A 320 14.45 -29.66 -22.29
CA TYR A 320 13.70 -30.93 -22.31
C TYR A 320 13.61 -31.49 -23.74
N THR A 321 13.25 -30.61 -24.69
CA THR A 321 13.38 -30.87 -26.15
C THR A 321 14.13 -29.73 -26.81
N ALA A 322 14.28 -29.79 -28.11
CA ALA A 322 14.89 -28.68 -28.88
C ALA A 322 14.10 -27.37 -28.75
N ASP A 323 12.76 -27.49 -28.57
CA ASP A 323 11.82 -26.39 -28.61
C ASP A 323 11.26 -26.01 -27.23
N LEU A 324 11.30 -26.92 -26.23
CA LEU A 324 10.69 -26.75 -24.92
C LEU A 324 11.72 -26.73 -23.79
N ARG A 325 11.69 -25.67 -22.99
CA ARG A 325 12.64 -25.44 -21.87
C ARG A 325 11.88 -25.03 -20.60
N PRO A 326 11.57 -25.99 -19.72
CA PRO A 326 11.11 -25.68 -18.38
C PRO A 326 12.19 -24.96 -17.58
N TYR A 327 11.76 -24.10 -16.66
CA TYR A 327 12.65 -23.39 -15.75
C TYR A 327 12.09 -23.29 -14.34
N ILE A 328 13.00 -23.11 -13.40
CA ILE A 328 12.72 -22.64 -12.03
C ILE A 328 13.61 -21.44 -11.75
N ALA A 329 13.05 -20.43 -11.06
CA ALA A 329 13.83 -19.29 -10.59
C ALA A 329 13.63 -19.07 -9.09
N LEU A 330 14.70 -18.63 -8.44
CA LEU A 330 14.72 -18.19 -7.05
C LEU A 330 15.20 -16.76 -7.02
N THR A 331 14.42 -15.87 -6.42
CA THR A 331 14.75 -14.44 -6.33
C THR A 331 14.54 -13.95 -4.90
N TYR A 332 15.49 -13.21 -4.40
CA TYR A 332 15.39 -12.41 -3.20
C TYR A 332 15.24 -10.94 -3.59
N GLU A 333 14.19 -10.30 -3.12
CA GLU A 333 13.93 -8.88 -3.29
C GLU A 333 14.06 -8.18 -1.94
N TYR A 334 14.69 -7.00 -1.94
CA TYR A 334 14.70 -6.11 -0.79
C TYR A 334 14.26 -4.71 -1.20
N THR A 335 13.23 -4.21 -0.54
CA THR A 335 12.74 -2.84 -0.69
C THR A 335 13.39 -1.98 0.39
N PHE A 336 14.27 -1.06 -0.02
CA PHE A 336 15.01 -0.15 0.87
C PHE A 336 14.16 1.03 1.30
N LYS A 337 13.24 1.44 0.44
CA LYS A 337 12.34 2.57 0.66
C LYS A 337 11.06 2.38 -0.16
N ALA A 338 9.93 2.57 0.48
CA ALA A 338 8.61 2.58 -0.16
C ALA A 338 7.58 3.17 0.81
N ASP A 339 7.80 4.42 1.24
CA ASP A 339 6.95 5.11 2.21
C ASP A 339 5.76 5.79 1.53
N ALA A 340 4.56 5.57 2.05
CA ALA A 340 3.40 6.41 1.79
C ALA A 340 3.17 7.35 2.98
N LYS A 341 3.17 8.66 2.71
CA LYS A 341 3.01 9.72 3.71
C LYS A 341 1.96 10.72 3.23
N GLY A 342 1.29 11.38 4.18
CA GLY A 342 0.29 12.37 3.86
C GLY A 342 0.07 13.39 4.96
N ARG A 343 -0.76 14.37 4.66
CA ARG A 343 -1.22 15.41 5.59
C ARG A 343 -2.71 15.66 5.34
N ALA A 344 -3.41 16.01 6.39
CA ALA A 344 -4.77 16.52 6.29
C ALA A 344 -4.79 17.97 6.74
N ALA A 345 -5.63 18.78 6.09
CA ALA A 345 -5.92 20.14 6.52
C ALA A 345 -7.41 20.25 6.83
N ASP A 346 -7.72 20.68 8.04
CA ASP A 346 -9.09 20.91 8.54
C ASP A 346 -9.20 22.28 9.22
N GLN A 347 -10.33 22.55 9.86
CA GLN A 347 -10.57 23.82 10.57
C GLN A 347 -9.61 24.08 11.75
N TYR A 348 -8.88 23.05 12.19
CA TYR A 348 -7.89 23.16 13.30
C TYR A 348 -6.46 23.27 12.79
N GLY A 349 -6.24 23.26 11.47
CA GLY A 349 -4.94 23.39 10.82
C GLY A 349 -4.43 22.08 10.21
N ASP A 350 -3.17 22.09 9.83
CA ASP A 350 -2.50 20.95 9.20
C ASP A 350 -2.15 19.87 10.22
N LEU A 351 -2.38 18.60 9.83
CA LEU A 351 -2.04 17.41 10.60
C LEU A 351 -1.29 16.41 9.72
N ALA A 352 -0.12 15.96 10.16
CA ALA A 352 0.57 14.84 9.50
C ALA A 352 -0.22 13.55 9.77
N LEU A 353 -0.48 12.76 8.72
CA LEU A 353 -1.11 11.45 8.83
C LEU A 353 -0.04 10.39 9.10
N ASP A 354 -0.42 9.34 9.83
CA ASP A 354 0.47 8.21 10.05
C ASP A 354 0.79 7.54 8.70
N GLY A 355 2.08 7.38 8.44
CA GLY A 355 2.57 6.76 7.24
C GLY A 355 2.46 5.23 7.30
N THR A 356 2.58 4.61 6.14
CA THR A 356 2.79 3.16 6.02
C THR A 356 3.86 2.90 4.96
N ASP A 357 4.52 1.77 5.03
CA ASP A 357 5.62 1.42 4.14
C ASP A 357 5.53 -0.05 3.67
N LEU A 358 6.25 -0.34 2.60
CA LEU A 358 6.46 -1.68 2.07
C LEU A 358 7.95 -2.08 2.13
N GLU A 359 8.70 -1.50 3.07
CA GLU A 359 10.12 -1.78 3.25
C GLU A 359 10.34 -3.18 3.81
N GLY A 360 11.37 -3.86 3.31
CA GLY A 360 11.76 -5.18 3.76
C GLY A 360 11.92 -6.22 2.66
N SER A 361 11.91 -7.48 3.06
CA SER A 361 12.28 -8.61 2.22
C SER A 361 11.08 -9.32 1.62
N THR A 362 11.24 -9.78 0.37
CA THR A 362 10.31 -10.69 -0.31
C THR A 362 11.10 -11.78 -1.01
N GLY A 363 10.78 -13.03 -0.73
CA GLY A 363 11.25 -14.18 -1.50
C GLY A 363 10.31 -14.49 -2.64
N ILE A 364 10.82 -14.81 -3.83
CA ILE A 364 10.04 -15.13 -5.02
C ILE A 364 10.53 -16.46 -5.58
N VAL A 365 9.60 -17.38 -5.80
CA VAL A 365 9.84 -18.64 -6.51
C VAL A 365 9.04 -18.59 -7.80
N SER A 366 9.72 -18.81 -8.94
CA SER A 366 9.09 -18.84 -10.25
C SER A 366 9.22 -20.23 -10.86
N LEU A 367 8.15 -20.68 -11.51
CA LEU A 367 8.11 -21.92 -12.29
C LEU A 367 7.50 -21.59 -13.65
N GLY A 368 8.06 -22.13 -14.71
CA GLY A 368 7.51 -21.90 -16.04
C GLY A 368 8.22 -22.69 -17.12
N TRP A 369 7.88 -22.37 -18.33
CA TRP A 369 8.49 -22.98 -19.51
C TRP A 369 8.50 -21.98 -20.68
N THR A 370 9.54 -22.09 -21.48
CA THR A 370 9.71 -21.36 -22.75
C THR A 370 9.60 -22.32 -23.90
N TYR A 371 8.85 -21.94 -24.91
CA TYR A 371 8.72 -22.64 -26.19
C TYR A 371 9.29 -21.79 -27.31
N GLN A 372 10.09 -22.39 -28.18
CA GLN A 372 10.56 -21.81 -29.45
C GLN A 372 10.17 -22.72 -30.58
N ASN A 373 9.60 -22.18 -31.66
CA ASN A 373 9.33 -22.99 -32.85
C ASN A 373 10.63 -23.38 -33.58
N GLU A 374 10.54 -24.39 -34.48
CA GLU A 374 11.70 -24.91 -35.24
C GLU A 374 12.43 -23.82 -36.05
N ALA A 375 11.70 -22.85 -36.60
CA ALA A 375 12.28 -21.72 -37.34
C ALA A 375 12.95 -20.70 -36.42
N ARG A 376 12.70 -20.76 -35.13
CA ARG A 376 13.17 -19.82 -34.09
C ARG A 376 12.74 -18.38 -34.33
N ASP A 377 11.67 -18.15 -35.08
CA ASP A 377 11.07 -16.85 -35.35
C ASP A 377 9.88 -16.53 -34.45
N PHE A 378 9.47 -17.49 -33.62
CA PHE A 378 8.43 -17.32 -32.62
C PHE A 378 8.87 -17.93 -31.27
N GLU A 379 8.68 -17.16 -30.21
CA GLU A 379 8.93 -17.58 -28.83
C GLU A 379 7.69 -17.33 -27.99
N PHE A 380 7.36 -18.28 -27.11
CA PHE A 380 6.29 -18.17 -26.15
C PHE A 380 6.79 -18.60 -24.78
N ASP A 381 6.46 -17.84 -23.73
CA ASP A 381 6.76 -18.17 -22.34
C ASP A 381 5.49 -18.15 -21.49
N ALA A 382 5.38 -19.10 -20.58
CA ALA A 382 4.34 -19.15 -19.58
C ALA A 382 4.95 -19.45 -18.21
N GLY A 383 4.60 -18.67 -17.20
CA GLY A 383 5.15 -18.80 -15.87
C GLY A 383 4.18 -18.45 -14.76
N MET A 384 4.49 -18.95 -13.58
CA MET A 384 3.82 -18.63 -12.32
C MET A 384 4.86 -18.23 -11.29
N ASN A 385 4.52 -17.26 -10.44
CA ASN A 385 5.37 -16.81 -9.35
C ASN A 385 4.62 -16.93 -8.02
N GLY A 386 5.31 -17.39 -6.99
CA GLY A 386 4.87 -17.37 -5.60
C GLY A 386 5.73 -16.40 -4.79
N TYR A 387 5.12 -15.62 -3.93
CA TYR A 387 5.74 -14.56 -3.13
C TYR A 387 5.58 -14.82 -1.64
N ALA A 388 6.61 -14.56 -0.86
CA ALA A 388 6.61 -14.68 0.60
C ALA A 388 7.46 -13.56 1.24
N GLY A 389 6.95 -12.92 2.27
CA GLY A 389 7.59 -11.79 2.98
C GLY A 389 6.70 -10.56 3.04
N LYS A 390 7.23 -9.39 2.78
CA LYS A 390 6.49 -8.12 2.74
C LYS A 390 5.39 -8.11 1.68
N ARG A 391 5.63 -8.77 0.58
CA ARG A 391 4.63 -9.07 -0.45
C ARG A 391 4.41 -10.58 -0.49
N ARG A 392 3.19 -11.03 -0.23
CA ARG A 392 2.76 -12.44 -0.29
C ARG A 392 1.76 -12.62 -1.41
N GLY A 393 1.69 -13.82 -1.98
CA GLY A 393 0.69 -14.10 -3.00
C GLY A 393 1.21 -14.89 -4.17
N ILE A 394 0.48 -14.81 -5.28
CA ILE A 394 0.78 -15.53 -6.51
C ILE A 394 0.54 -14.64 -7.72
N SER A 395 1.28 -14.89 -8.80
CA SER A 395 0.97 -14.33 -10.12
C SER A 395 1.21 -15.36 -11.22
N ALA A 396 0.57 -15.15 -12.36
CA ALA A 396 0.80 -15.89 -13.59
C ALA A 396 1.07 -14.93 -14.72
N GLN A 397 1.92 -15.35 -15.66
CA GLN A 397 2.31 -14.54 -16.80
C GLN A 397 2.37 -15.35 -18.09
N LEU A 398 2.10 -14.67 -19.18
CA LEU A 398 2.26 -15.15 -20.54
C LEU A 398 2.97 -14.10 -21.36
N GLN A 399 3.85 -14.53 -22.25
CA GLN A 399 4.51 -13.63 -23.20
C GLN A 399 4.74 -14.31 -24.54
N ALA A 400 4.78 -13.52 -25.57
CA ALA A 400 5.07 -13.95 -26.92
C ALA A 400 5.96 -12.93 -27.62
N ALA A 401 6.88 -13.41 -28.43
CA ALA A 401 7.76 -12.58 -29.25
C ALA A 401 7.87 -13.18 -30.66
N TRP A 402 7.83 -12.32 -31.64
CA TRP A 402 8.06 -12.66 -33.06
C TRP A 402 9.36 -12.01 -33.52
N LYS A 403 10.04 -12.67 -34.40
CA LYS A 403 11.40 -12.37 -34.83
C LYS A 403 11.43 -12.28 -36.37
N PHE A 404 12.09 -11.25 -36.84
CA PHE A 404 12.26 -11.04 -38.27
C PHE A 404 13.73 -10.95 -38.67
#